data_1ca6bd162b1f1d3df79f13f515ecb37f
#
_entry.id   1ca6bd162b1f1d3df79f13f515ecb37f
#
_cell.length_a   1.000
_cell.length_b   1.000
_cell.length_c   1.000
_cell.angle_alpha   90.00
_cell.angle_beta   90.00
_cell.angle_gamma   90.00
#
_symmetry.space_group_name_H-M   'P 1'
#
loop_
_entity.id
_entity.type
_entity.pdbx_description
1 polymer ?
#
loop_
_entity_poly.entity_id
_entity_poly.type
_entity_poly.pdbx_seq_one_letter_code
_entity_poly.pdbx_strand_id
1 'polypeptide(L)'
;QLSFGNFILNLTMPGFMQFTDFIHHLTGQYSGKGDPIKRMIEVGTPYKGISFLLSYEELAELNDLLENSRKELIQENFFDLN
;
A
#
# COMPACT_ATOMS: atom_id res chain seq x y z
N GLN A 1 -4.70 9.33 -7.01
CA GLN A 1 -5.86 8.51 -6.62
C GLN A 1 -5.55 7.03 -6.75
N LEU A 2 -5.79 6.27 -5.72
CA LEU A 2 -5.50 4.84 -5.65
C LEU A 2 -6.75 4.09 -5.20
N SER A 3 -7.13 3.04 -5.93
CA SER A 3 -8.26 2.20 -5.56
C SER A 3 -7.77 0.88 -4.98
N PHE A 4 -8.31 0.49 -3.83
CA PHE A 4 -8.02 -0.79 -3.20
C PHE A 4 -9.32 -1.37 -2.62
N GLY A 5 -9.76 -2.50 -3.16
CA GLY A 5 -11.05 -3.07 -2.80
C GLY A 5 -12.17 -2.06 -3.07
N ASN A 6 -12.93 -1.71 -2.04
CA ASN A 6 -13.99 -0.70 -2.09
C ASN A 6 -13.53 0.70 -1.68
N PHE A 7 -12.22 0.89 -1.48
CA PHE A 7 -11.68 2.14 -0.99
C PHE A 7 -10.97 2.91 -2.09
N ILE A 8 -11.09 4.23 -2.03
CA ILE A 8 -10.34 5.14 -2.89
C ILE A 8 -9.48 6.00 -1.97
N LEU A 9 -8.16 5.97 -2.19
CA LEU A 9 -7.22 6.74 -1.40
C LEU A 9 -6.71 7.91 -2.23
N ASN A 10 -6.86 9.11 -1.70
CA ASN A 10 -6.33 10.33 -2.29
C ASN A 10 -5.15 10.78 -1.44
N LEU A 11 -3.95 10.62 -1.99
CA LEU A 11 -2.71 10.87 -1.27
C LEU A 11 -1.89 11.95 -1.99
N THR A 12 -1.23 12.79 -1.19
CA THR A 12 -0.17 13.64 -1.72
C THR A 12 1.02 12.76 -2.10
N MET A 13 1.94 13.29 -2.92
CA MET A 13 3.13 12.52 -3.30
C MET A 13 3.95 12.08 -2.08
N PRO A 14 4.27 12.96 -1.10
CA PRO A 14 4.97 12.51 0.11
C PRO A 14 4.17 11.47 0.90
N GLY A 15 2.86 11.65 1.04
CA GLY A 15 2.00 10.69 1.73
C GLY A 15 1.97 9.34 1.03
N PHE A 16 1.90 9.34 -0.30
CA PHE A 16 1.95 8.12 -1.09
C PHE A 16 3.26 7.37 -0.88
N MET A 17 4.40 8.06 -0.94
CA MET A 17 5.71 7.43 -0.76
C MET A 17 5.87 6.86 0.64
N GLN A 18 5.46 7.59 1.67
CA GLN A 18 5.53 7.13 3.05
C GLN A 18 4.64 5.91 3.28
N PHE A 19 3.42 5.93 2.74
CA PHE A 19 2.50 4.81 2.88
C PHE A 19 3.02 3.58 2.16
N THR A 20 3.57 3.74 0.96
CA THR A 20 4.17 2.64 0.19
C THR A 20 5.31 1.99 0.95
N ASP A 21 6.23 2.78 1.52
CA ASP A 21 7.34 2.27 2.30
C ASP A 21 6.85 1.52 3.55
N PHE A 22 5.85 2.07 4.23
CA PHE A 22 5.25 1.45 5.40
C PHE A 22 4.63 0.09 5.06
N ILE A 23 3.85 0.02 4.00
CA ILE A 23 3.20 -1.23 3.57
C ILE A 23 4.24 -2.26 3.14
N HIS A 24 5.27 -1.84 2.43
CA HIS A 24 6.36 -2.74 2.03
C HIS A 24 7.05 -3.36 3.25
N HIS A 25 7.37 -2.55 4.23
CA HIS A 25 7.98 -2.99 5.48
C HIS A 25 7.06 -3.97 6.24
N LEU A 26 5.80 -3.61 6.36
CA LEU A 26 4.81 -4.43 7.06
C LEU A 26 4.60 -5.79 6.39
N THR A 27 4.57 -5.80 5.05
CA THR A 27 4.45 -7.03 4.28
C THR A 27 5.60 -7.98 4.58
N GLY A 28 6.82 -7.44 4.66
CA GLY A 28 8.00 -8.22 5.04
C GLY A 28 7.91 -8.80 6.45
N GLN A 29 7.36 -8.03 7.39
CA GLN A 29 7.21 -8.48 8.78
C GLN A 29 6.25 -9.67 8.92
N TYR A 30 5.19 -9.71 8.13
CA TYR A 30 4.17 -10.75 8.25
C TYR A 30 4.35 -11.90 7.27
N SER A 31 5.35 -11.84 6.40
CA SER A 31 5.62 -12.90 5.42
C SER A 31 5.89 -14.24 6.12
N GLY A 32 5.12 -15.26 5.74
CA GLY A 32 5.29 -16.60 6.28
C GLY A 32 4.77 -16.81 7.71
N LYS A 33 4.04 -15.84 8.25
CA LYS A 33 3.52 -15.89 9.63
C LYS A 33 2.01 -16.05 9.62
N GLY A 34 1.53 -17.10 10.29
CA GLY A 34 0.11 -17.35 10.48
C GLY A 34 -0.64 -17.74 9.22
N ASP A 35 -1.96 -17.65 9.29
CA ASP A 35 -2.87 -18.00 8.21
C ASP A 35 -2.95 -16.82 7.20
N PRO A 36 -2.56 -17.02 5.93
CA PRO A 36 -2.53 -15.93 4.97
C PRO A 36 -3.91 -15.40 4.58
N ILE A 37 -4.98 -16.12 4.84
CA ILE A 37 -6.35 -15.69 4.48
C ILE A 37 -7.09 -15.04 5.64
N LYS A 38 -6.63 -15.20 6.86
CA LYS A 38 -7.30 -14.65 8.03
C LYS A 38 -7.02 -13.16 8.17
N ARG A 39 -8.08 -12.35 8.27
CA ARG A 39 -7.96 -10.91 8.49
C ARG A 39 -7.62 -10.63 9.93
N MET A 40 -6.35 -10.43 10.22
CA MET A 40 -5.86 -10.20 11.58
C MET A 40 -4.79 -9.10 11.64
N ILE A 41 -4.46 -8.49 10.51
CA ILE A 41 -3.42 -7.45 10.44
C ILE A 41 -4.12 -6.10 10.37
N GLU A 42 -3.94 -5.30 11.42
CA GLU A 42 -4.46 -3.93 11.42
C GLU A 42 -3.43 -3.01 10.77
N VAL A 43 -3.87 -2.31 9.73
CA VAL A 43 -3.00 -1.45 8.92
C VAL A 43 -3.50 -0.01 9.04
N GLY A 44 -2.71 0.86 9.66
CA GLY A 44 -3.03 2.26 9.75
C GLY A 44 -3.00 2.92 8.37
N THR A 45 -3.98 3.79 8.11
CA THR A 45 -4.01 4.58 6.89
C THR A 45 -3.48 5.99 7.17
N PRO A 46 -3.15 6.77 6.11
CA PRO A 46 -2.80 8.18 6.30
C PRO A 46 -3.94 9.03 6.86
N TYR A 47 -5.16 8.51 6.89
CA TYR A 47 -6.31 9.23 7.42
C TYR A 47 -6.49 8.92 8.89
N LYS A 48 -6.59 9.96 9.71
CA LYS A 48 -6.73 9.83 11.15
C LYS A 48 -8.00 9.07 11.51
N GLY A 49 -7.87 8.06 12.37
CA GLY A 49 -9.01 7.28 12.86
C GLY A 49 -9.49 6.19 11.92
N ILE A 50 -8.84 5.98 10.78
CA ILE A 50 -9.20 4.94 9.82
C ILE A 50 -8.05 3.95 9.68
N SER A 51 -8.35 2.67 9.86
CA SER A 51 -7.41 1.60 9.59
C SER A 51 -8.08 0.48 8.83
N PHE A 52 -7.28 -0.34 8.13
CA PHE A 52 -7.75 -1.54 7.46
C PHE A 52 -7.47 -2.76 8.34
N LEU A 53 -8.36 -3.72 8.29
CA LEU A 53 -8.09 -5.05 8.85
C LEU A 53 -7.92 -6.00 7.66
N LEU A 54 -6.70 -6.46 7.44
CA LEU A 54 -6.33 -7.22 6.25
C LEU A 54 -5.79 -8.59 6.61
N SER A 55 -6.00 -9.54 5.68
CA SER A 55 -5.23 -10.79 5.67
C SER A 55 -3.85 -10.52 5.07
N TYR A 56 -2.94 -11.48 5.20
CA TYR A 56 -1.64 -11.36 4.55
C TYR A 56 -1.78 -11.28 3.03
N GLU A 57 -2.69 -12.07 2.43
CA GLU A 57 -2.93 -12.01 0.99
C GLU A 57 -3.37 -10.62 0.55
N GLU A 58 -4.29 -10.01 1.31
CA GLU A 58 -4.76 -8.66 1.00
C GLU A 58 -3.66 -7.63 1.17
N LEU A 59 -2.82 -7.78 2.21
CA LEU A 59 -1.67 -6.91 2.43
C LEU A 59 -0.67 -7.01 1.27
N ALA A 60 -0.40 -8.23 0.80
CA ALA A 60 0.49 -8.44 -0.34
C ALA A 60 -0.08 -7.82 -1.63
N GLU A 61 -1.39 -7.92 -1.85
CA GLU A 61 -2.06 -7.28 -2.98
C GLU A 61 -1.91 -5.75 -2.91
N LEU A 62 -2.11 -5.18 -1.72
CA LEU A 62 -1.94 -3.75 -1.53
C LEU A 62 -0.49 -3.33 -1.79
N ASN A 63 0.45 -4.12 -1.30
CA ASN A 63 1.88 -3.85 -1.55
C ASN A 63 2.20 -3.84 -3.04
N ASP A 64 1.70 -4.83 -3.79
CA ASP A 64 1.92 -4.90 -5.23
C ASP A 64 1.29 -3.71 -5.96
N LEU A 65 0.08 -3.34 -5.58
CA LEU A 65 -0.61 -2.18 -6.15
C LEU A 65 0.20 -0.90 -5.94
N LEU A 66 0.69 -0.69 -4.73
CA LEU A 66 1.47 0.51 -4.38
C LEU A 66 2.82 0.52 -5.12
N GLU A 67 3.50 -0.62 -5.18
CA GLU A 67 4.79 -0.71 -5.88
C GLU A 67 4.64 -0.46 -7.38
N ASN A 68 3.60 -1.01 -8.00
CA ASN A 68 3.33 -0.79 -9.41
C ASN A 68 2.98 0.67 -9.69
N SER A 69 2.18 1.29 -8.82
CA SER A 69 1.84 2.70 -8.94
C SER A 69 3.06 3.60 -8.79
N ARG A 70 3.96 3.24 -7.87
CA ARG A 70 5.21 3.97 -7.67
C ARG A 70 6.10 3.92 -8.92
N LYS A 71 6.21 2.75 -9.53
CA LYS A 71 6.98 2.57 -10.78
C LYS A 71 6.41 3.44 -11.90
N GLU A 72 5.10 3.47 -12.06
CA GLU A 72 4.45 4.31 -13.08
C GLU A 72 4.73 5.79 -12.85
N LEU A 73 4.65 6.25 -11.61
CA LEU A 73 4.93 7.65 -11.26
C LEU A 73 6.38 8.02 -11.55
N ILE A 74 7.32 7.13 -11.26
CA ILE A 74 8.74 7.36 -11.56
C ILE A 74 8.95 7.45 -13.07
N GLN A 75 8.32 6.58 -13.85
CA GLN A 75 8.41 6.61 -15.31
C GLN A 75 7.83 7.90 -15.89
N GLU A 76 6.68 8.33 -15.41
CA GLU A 76 6.06 9.59 -15.84
C GLU A 76 6.97 10.79 -15.54
N ASN A 77 7.52 10.85 -14.34
CA ASN A 77 8.45 11.93 -13.97
C ASN A 77 9.72 11.89 -14.82
N PHE A 78 10.21 10.71 -15.15
CA PHE A 78 11.38 10.57 -16.01
C PHE A 78 11.11 11.13 -17.40
N PHE A 79 9.96 10.83 -17.98
CA PHE A 79 9.58 11.34 -19.31
C PHE A 79 9.28 12.83 -19.28
N ASP A 80 8.72 13.34 -18.21
CA ASP A 80 8.40 14.76 -18.06
C ASP A 80 9.67 15.63 -17.97
N LEU A 81 10.77 15.05 -17.53
CA LEU A 81 12.06 15.75 -17.45
C LEU A 81 12.75 15.91 -18.79
N ASN A 82 12.26 15.24 -19.78
CA ASN A 82 12.80 15.33 -21.15
C ASN A 82 11.95 16.24 -22.03
#